data_60ddbf001847c769591fc0e19968fe2c
#
_entry.id   60ddbf001847c769591fc0e19968fe2c
#
_cell.length_a   1.000
_cell.length_b   1.000
_cell.length_c   1.000
_cell.angle_alpha   90.00
_cell.angle_beta   90.00
_cell.angle_gamma   90.00
#
_symmetry.space_group_name_H-M   'P 1'
#
loop_
_entity.id
_entity.type
_entity.pdbx_description
1 polymer ?
#
loop_
_entity_poly.entity_id
_entity_poly.type
_entity_poly.pdbx_seq_one_letter_code
_entity_poly.pdbx_strand_id
1 'polypeptide(L)'
;GVSVKAWTAVFMLSGSYNTAASSYMQTIFRVQTPAAINGKVKEQCYVFDFAPDRTLKVIAETAKISSKTGKTSGNDRKIMGEFLNFCPIISIEGSKMNQFDVPRMLEQLKKVYVERVVRNGFEDRSLYNDELMKLNDLELQEFDDLKKIIGQTKAMPKTNQVDINNQGLTDEQYEELESLEKKSKKKGKDKQPLTEEEKQRLEELKKKKNNREAAISILRGISIRMPLLIYGAELKDESQEITIDNFASLIDPQSWEEFMPKGVTKQKFNNIKKYYDPEIFCAAGKRIRAMARAADKLSVEERIERITDIFSTFRNPDKETVLTPWRVVNMHLGDCLGGYNFFEQGYETTLSEPRFIDKGEVTANVFAEDSRILEINSKSGLYPLYMAYSIYRTRVKNSLFSVSSIEDEQQIWDKVVAENIFVICKTPMAKSITKRTLIGFRKAKVNTRYFEDLINQIKNKPEHFIKQVDKFVSERTGIKNMKFNAIVGNPPYQVMDGGAQASSVPVYQYFVSIAKKVQPNFISMIMPARWYAGGRGLDDFRADMLSDKTIRSLHDYPKASDLFSNVGSKVDYAIS
;
A
#
# COMPACT_ATOMS: atom_id res chain seq x y z
N GLY A 1 -35.00 -15.51 -15.28
CA GLY A 1 -34.02 -14.94 -16.24
C GLY A 1 -34.54 -15.06 -17.67
N VAL A 2 -34.16 -14.15 -18.53
CA VAL A 2 -34.53 -14.19 -19.95
C VAL A 2 -33.66 -15.23 -20.65
N SER A 3 -34.30 -16.20 -21.28
CA SER A 3 -33.64 -17.21 -22.13
C SER A 3 -34.02 -16.95 -23.59
N VAL A 4 -33.03 -16.74 -24.44
CA VAL A 4 -33.25 -16.50 -25.86
C VAL A 4 -32.72 -17.69 -26.66
N LYS A 5 -33.62 -18.48 -27.17
CA LYS A 5 -33.32 -19.76 -27.85
C LYS A 5 -32.39 -19.59 -29.06
N ALA A 6 -32.52 -18.47 -29.77
CA ALA A 6 -31.73 -18.20 -30.98
C ALA A 6 -30.28 -17.74 -30.72
N TRP A 7 -29.93 -17.39 -29.50
CA TRP A 7 -28.58 -16.94 -29.20
C TRP A 7 -27.59 -18.11 -29.22
N THR A 8 -26.54 -17.95 -30.01
CA THR A 8 -25.43 -18.90 -30.16
C THR A 8 -24.13 -18.35 -29.60
N ALA A 9 -24.06 -17.05 -29.32
CA ALA A 9 -22.88 -16.40 -28.74
C ALA A 9 -23.25 -15.35 -27.69
N VAL A 10 -22.35 -15.14 -26.74
CA VAL A 10 -22.39 -14.03 -25.80
C VAL A 10 -21.04 -13.33 -25.78
N PHE A 11 -21.08 -11.98 -25.79
CA PHE A 11 -19.91 -11.12 -25.70
C PHE A 11 -19.88 -10.44 -24.34
N MET A 12 -18.87 -10.71 -23.54
CA MET A 12 -18.64 -10.14 -22.22
C MET A 12 -17.68 -8.95 -22.35
N LEU A 13 -18.19 -7.80 -22.78
CA LEU A 13 -17.39 -6.62 -23.14
C LEU A 13 -16.84 -5.84 -21.95
N SER A 14 -17.56 -5.82 -20.83
CA SER A 14 -17.18 -5.09 -19.64
C SER A 14 -16.47 -5.99 -18.63
N GLY A 15 -15.28 -5.61 -18.23
CA GLY A 15 -14.50 -6.30 -17.23
C GLY A 15 -14.78 -5.77 -15.82
N SER A 16 -15.68 -6.41 -15.07
CA SER A 16 -15.74 -6.23 -13.61
C SER A 16 -15.06 -7.39 -12.92
N TYR A 17 -13.99 -7.12 -12.18
CA TYR A 17 -13.33 -8.11 -11.33
C TYR A 17 -14.23 -8.65 -10.21
N ASN A 18 -15.38 -8.01 -9.98
CA ASN A 18 -16.34 -8.31 -8.93
C ASN A 18 -17.58 -9.08 -9.42
N THR A 19 -17.50 -9.74 -10.57
CA THR A 19 -18.62 -10.55 -11.07
C THR A 19 -18.71 -11.86 -10.28
N ALA A 20 -19.88 -12.15 -9.71
CA ALA A 20 -20.15 -13.42 -9.04
C ALA A 20 -20.04 -14.59 -10.03
N ALA A 21 -19.38 -15.70 -9.62
CA ALA A 21 -19.31 -16.90 -10.46
C ALA A 21 -20.71 -17.36 -10.88
N SER A 22 -21.67 -17.36 -9.95
CA SER A 22 -23.06 -17.69 -10.25
C SER A 22 -23.68 -16.78 -11.31
N SER A 23 -23.48 -15.47 -11.23
CA SER A 23 -23.97 -14.51 -12.22
C SER A 23 -23.26 -14.65 -13.57
N TYR A 24 -21.97 -14.92 -13.53
CA TYR A 24 -21.19 -15.20 -14.74
C TYR A 24 -21.69 -16.46 -15.43
N MET A 25 -21.78 -17.58 -14.68
CA MET A 25 -22.26 -18.86 -15.20
C MET A 25 -23.70 -18.75 -15.72
N GLN A 26 -24.59 -18.08 -15.00
CA GLN A 26 -25.95 -17.81 -15.48
C GLN A 26 -25.96 -17.02 -16.79
N THR A 27 -25.02 -16.12 -16.99
CA THR A 27 -24.94 -15.34 -18.23
C THR A 27 -24.44 -16.19 -19.40
N ILE A 28 -23.38 -16.96 -19.21
CA ILE A 28 -22.83 -17.80 -20.27
C ILE A 28 -23.77 -18.98 -20.63
N PHE A 29 -24.49 -19.55 -19.66
CA PHE A 29 -25.43 -20.62 -19.90
C PHE A 29 -26.69 -20.20 -20.66
N ARG A 30 -26.99 -18.92 -20.78
CA ARG A 30 -28.13 -18.45 -21.59
C ARG A 30 -28.04 -18.84 -23.05
N VAL A 31 -26.82 -18.92 -23.60
CA VAL A 31 -26.60 -19.36 -24.98
C VAL A 31 -26.68 -20.88 -25.17
N GLN A 32 -26.71 -21.67 -24.08
CA GLN A 32 -26.79 -23.11 -24.14
C GLN A 32 -28.24 -23.64 -24.25
N THR A 33 -29.23 -22.76 -24.25
CA THR A 33 -30.63 -23.17 -24.39
C THR A 33 -30.81 -23.90 -25.73
N PRO A 34 -31.26 -25.18 -25.73
CA PRO A 34 -31.46 -25.93 -26.94
C PRO A 34 -32.46 -25.26 -27.89
N ALA A 35 -32.14 -25.25 -29.17
CA ALA A 35 -32.99 -24.68 -30.20
C ALA A 35 -32.76 -25.33 -31.55
N ALA A 36 -33.84 -25.44 -32.33
CA ALA A 36 -33.77 -25.69 -33.76
C ALA A 36 -34.22 -24.42 -34.49
N ILE A 37 -33.38 -23.91 -35.40
CA ILE A 37 -33.64 -22.72 -36.16
C ILE A 37 -33.56 -23.10 -37.65
N ASN A 38 -34.64 -22.90 -38.37
CA ASN A 38 -34.77 -23.29 -39.78
C ASN A 38 -34.42 -24.76 -40.01
N GLY A 39 -34.86 -25.63 -39.10
CA GLY A 39 -34.63 -27.10 -39.21
C GLY A 39 -33.22 -27.56 -38.81
N LYS A 40 -32.30 -26.63 -38.44
CA LYS A 40 -30.95 -26.95 -37.96
C LYS A 40 -30.90 -26.85 -36.45
N VAL A 41 -30.45 -27.93 -35.80
CA VAL A 41 -30.21 -27.95 -34.36
C VAL A 41 -28.96 -27.13 -34.04
N LYS A 42 -29.02 -26.36 -32.96
CA LYS A 42 -27.90 -25.61 -32.43
C LYS A 42 -26.89 -26.55 -31.76
N GLU A 43 -25.78 -26.81 -32.40
CA GLU A 43 -24.76 -27.79 -31.94
C GLU A 43 -23.70 -27.14 -31.04
N GLN A 44 -23.39 -25.87 -31.25
CA GLN A 44 -22.30 -25.16 -30.54
C GLN A 44 -22.76 -23.78 -30.05
N CYS A 45 -22.16 -23.37 -28.93
CA CYS A 45 -22.35 -22.05 -28.36
C CYS A 45 -20.97 -21.44 -28.02
N TYR A 46 -20.88 -20.13 -28.16
CA TYR A 46 -19.61 -19.41 -27.99
C TYR A 46 -19.74 -18.35 -26.90
N VAL A 47 -18.68 -18.25 -26.09
CA VAL A 47 -18.51 -17.16 -25.10
C VAL A 47 -17.24 -16.43 -25.45
N PHE A 48 -17.35 -15.14 -25.71
CA PHE A 48 -16.22 -14.25 -25.94
C PHE A 48 -16.07 -13.36 -24.70
N ASP A 49 -15.07 -13.63 -23.89
CA ASP A 49 -14.78 -12.83 -22.69
C ASP A 49 -13.51 -11.99 -22.93
N PHE A 50 -13.67 -10.67 -22.85
CA PHE A 50 -12.58 -9.72 -23.02
C PHE A 50 -11.87 -9.40 -21.68
N ALA A 51 -12.20 -10.11 -20.60
CA ALA A 51 -11.52 -10.07 -19.31
C ALA A 51 -11.08 -11.49 -18.91
N PRO A 52 -9.97 -12.01 -19.45
CA PRO A 52 -9.52 -13.40 -19.25
C PRO A 52 -9.31 -13.74 -17.77
N ASP A 53 -8.86 -12.79 -16.96
CA ASP A 53 -8.67 -12.94 -15.52
C ASP A 53 -9.98 -13.28 -14.79
N ARG A 54 -11.08 -12.73 -15.26
CA ARG A 54 -12.42 -13.03 -14.72
C ARG A 54 -12.80 -14.48 -15.00
N THR A 55 -12.63 -14.94 -16.24
CA THR A 55 -12.93 -16.32 -16.64
C THR A 55 -12.13 -17.31 -15.81
N LEU A 56 -10.83 -17.11 -15.69
CA LEU A 56 -9.94 -17.96 -14.90
C LEU A 56 -10.35 -17.99 -13.43
N LYS A 57 -10.68 -16.82 -12.85
CA LYS A 57 -11.17 -16.73 -11.48
C LYS A 57 -12.47 -17.53 -11.27
N VAL A 58 -13.46 -17.32 -12.14
CA VAL A 58 -14.76 -18.00 -12.05
C VAL A 58 -14.60 -19.52 -12.15
N ILE A 59 -13.72 -19.99 -13.04
CA ILE A 59 -13.45 -21.41 -13.19
C ILE A 59 -12.78 -21.99 -11.95
N ALA A 60 -11.77 -21.30 -11.40
CA ALA A 60 -11.11 -21.71 -10.17
C ALA A 60 -12.09 -21.81 -9.00
N GLU A 61 -12.99 -20.83 -8.88
CA GLU A 61 -14.02 -20.80 -7.86
C GLU A 61 -15.07 -21.90 -8.06
N THR A 62 -15.48 -22.15 -9.30
CA THR A 62 -16.45 -23.22 -9.65
C THR A 62 -15.87 -24.61 -9.42
N ALA A 63 -14.59 -24.81 -9.71
CA ALA A 63 -13.89 -26.05 -9.46
C ALA A 63 -13.47 -26.23 -7.98
N LYS A 64 -13.88 -25.32 -7.09
CA LYS A 64 -13.47 -25.29 -5.66
C LYS A 64 -11.95 -25.35 -5.47
N ILE A 65 -11.21 -24.83 -6.45
CA ILE A 65 -9.75 -24.80 -6.37
C ILE A 65 -9.39 -23.74 -5.34
N SER A 66 -8.76 -24.20 -4.27
CA SER A 66 -8.12 -23.33 -3.29
C SER A 66 -7.21 -22.34 -4.01
N SER A 67 -7.06 -21.12 -3.48
CA SER A 67 -6.10 -20.13 -3.94
C SER A 67 -4.64 -20.62 -3.91
N LYS A 68 -4.42 -21.85 -3.48
CA LYS A 68 -3.15 -22.55 -3.43
C LYS A 68 -2.69 -23.00 -4.80
N THR A 69 -1.99 -22.14 -5.45
CA THR A 69 -1.44 -22.34 -6.80
C THR A 69 -0.30 -23.36 -6.89
N GLY A 70 0.17 -23.89 -5.78
CA GLY A 70 1.22 -24.92 -5.77
C GLY A 70 0.81 -26.29 -5.22
N LYS A 71 -0.31 -26.37 -4.51
CA LYS A 71 -0.77 -27.60 -3.83
C LYS A 71 -2.21 -27.96 -4.15
N THR A 72 -2.56 -27.92 -5.42
CA THR A 72 -3.84 -28.49 -5.87
C THR A 72 -3.83 -30.00 -5.64
N SER A 73 -4.88 -30.51 -5.02
CA SER A 73 -5.05 -31.96 -4.90
C SER A 73 -5.17 -32.61 -6.29
N GLY A 74 -4.86 -33.90 -6.40
CA GLY A 74 -5.06 -34.61 -7.65
C GLY A 74 -6.51 -34.54 -8.13
N ASN A 75 -7.47 -34.47 -7.19
CA ASN A 75 -8.88 -34.33 -7.48
C ASN A 75 -9.24 -32.96 -8.07
N ASP A 76 -8.66 -31.85 -7.54
CA ASP A 76 -8.90 -30.49 -8.08
C ASP A 76 -8.41 -30.37 -9.52
N ARG A 77 -7.24 -30.97 -9.82
CA ARG A 77 -6.69 -31.01 -11.18
C ARG A 77 -7.57 -31.81 -12.12
N LYS A 78 -8.17 -32.92 -11.64
CA LYS A 78 -9.09 -33.75 -12.42
C LYS A 78 -10.36 -32.98 -12.74
N ILE A 79 -10.99 -32.33 -11.76
CA ILE A 79 -12.19 -31.51 -11.93
C ILE A 79 -11.93 -30.38 -12.93
N MET A 80 -10.78 -29.70 -12.83
CA MET A 80 -10.41 -28.65 -13.76
C MET A 80 -10.18 -29.20 -15.18
N GLY A 81 -9.53 -30.36 -15.31
CA GLY A 81 -9.36 -31.04 -16.60
C GLY A 81 -10.69 -31.41 -17.24
N GLU A 82 -11.63 -31.97 -16.46
CA GLU A 82 -12.98 -32.28 -16.92
C GLU A 82 -13.71 -31.00 -17.36
N PHE A 83 -13.62 -29.91 -16.58
CA PHE A 83 -14.23 -28.63 -16.97
C PHE A 83 -13.68 -28.13 -18.32
N LEU A 84 -12.34 -28.14 -18.51
CA LEU A 84 -11.71 -27.71 -19.77
C LEU A 84 -12.07 -28.58 -20.95
N ASN A 85 -12.41 -29.87 -20.75
CA ASN A 85 -12.91 -30.72 -21.81
C ASN A 85 -14.31 -30.32 -22.30
N PHE A 86 -15.16 -29.81 -21.39
CA PHE A 86 -16.50 -29.31 -21.73
C PHE A 86 -16.53 -27.84 -22.17
N CYS A 87 -15.65 -27.04 -21.62
CA CYS A 87 -15.53 -25.60 -21.91
C CYS A 87 -14.06 -25.26 -22.20
N PRO A 88 -13.54 -25.57 -23.38
CA PRO A 88 -12.16 -25.26 -23.73
C PRO A 88 -11.94 -23.75 -23.74
N ILE A 89 -10.87 -23.31 -23.07
CA ILE A 89 -10.48 -21.91 -23.05
C ILE A 89 -9.37 -21.70 -24.08
N ILE A 90 -9.59 -20.75 -24.98
CA ILE A 90 -8.65 -20.37 -26.01
C ILE A 90 -8.27 -18.90 -25.80
N SER A 91 -6.99 -18.61 -25.61
CA SER A 91 -6.48 -17.24 -25.63
C SER A 91 -5.98 -16.89 -27.01
N ILE A 92 -6.22 -15.64 -27.41
CA ILE A 92 -5.72 -15.07 -28.65
C ILE A 92 -4.66 -14.03 -28.29
N GLU A 93 -3.42 -14.27 -28.73
CA GLU A 93 -2.30 -13.35 -28.55
C GLU A 93 -1.76 -12.98 -29.95
N GLY A 94 -2.14 -11.81 -30.43
CA GLY A 94 -1.89 -11.41 -31.82
C GLY A 94 -2.61 -12.33 -32.83
N SER A 95 -1.88 -13.04 -33.66
CA SER A 95 -2.40 -14.02 -34.64
C SER A 95 -2.36 -15.47 -34.13
N LYS A 96 -1.89 -15.71 -32.90
CA LYS A 96 -1.76 -17.07 -32.35
C LYS A 96 -2.91 -17.39 -31.43
N MET A 97 -3.49 -18.58 -31.60
CA MET A 97 -4.49 -19.15 -30.72
C MET A 97 -3.84 -20.23 -29.85
N ASN A 98 -3.96 -20.11 -28.56
CA ASN A 98 -3.41 -21.05 -27.59
C ASN A 98 -4.52 -21.61 -26.73
N GLN A 99 -4.67 -22.95 -26.72
CA GLN A 99 -5.57 -23.62 -25.80
C GLN A 99 -4.91 -23.78 -24.44
N PHE A 100 -5.68 -23.56 -23.38
CA PHE A 100 -5.21 -23.74 -22.01
C PHE A 100 -5.32 -25.21 -21.60
N ASP A 101 -4.24 -25.71 -21.01
CA ASP A 101 -4.24 -26.92 -20.19
C ASP A 101 -4.27 -26.57 -18.70
N VAL A 102 -4.40 -27.59 -17.82
CA VAL A 102 -4.48 -27.37 -16.37
C VAL A 102 -3.23 -26.70 -15.81
N PRO A 103 -1.98 -27.09 -16.14
CA PRO A 103 -0.78 -26.41 -15.66
C PRO A 103 -0.72 -24.93 -16.05
N ARG A 104 -0.98 -24.62 -17.31
CA ARG A 104 -0.97 -23.23 -17.82
C ARG A 104 -2.06 -22.38 -17.15
N MET A 105 -3.22 -22.96 -16.91
CA MET A 105 -4.31 -22.30 -16.21
C MET A 105 -3.93 -21.97 -14.76
N LEU A 106 -3.33 -22.90 -14.03
CA LEU A 106 -2.86 -22.67 -12.66
C LEU A 106 -1.77 -21.59 -12.59
N GLU A 107 -0.86 -21.58 -13.57
CA GLU A 107 0.16 -20.53 -13.66
C GLU A 107 -0.46 -19.13 -13.89
N GLN A 108 -1.45 -19.02 -14.76
CA GLN A 108 -2.15 -17.75 -14.99
C GLN A 108 -2.95 -17.32 -13.76
N LEU A 109 -3.63 -18.25 -13.08
CA LEU A 109 -4.31 -17.96 -11.82
C LEU A 109 -3.34 -17.40 -10.76
N LYS A 110 -2.16 -17.99 -10.65
CA LYS A 110 -1.12 -17.49 -9.75
C LYS A 110 -0.76 -16.05 -10.07
N LYS A 111 -0.58 -15.70 -11.34
CA LYS A 111 -0.31 -14.32 -11.77
C LYS A 111 -1.44 -13.38 -11.36
N VAL A 112 -2.70 -13.78 -11.58
CA VAL A 112 -3.88 -12.98 -11.19
C VAL A 112 -3.90 -12.72 -9.68
N TYR A 113 -3.67 -13.74 -8.87
CA TYR A 113 -3.63 -13.59 -7.40
C TYR A 113 -2.47 -12.69 -6.96
N VAL A 114 -1.30 -12.84 -7.56
CA VAL A 114 -0.13 -11.98 -7.27
C VAL A 114 -0.43 -10.51 -7.61
N GLU A 115 -0.99 -10.22 -8.78
CA GLU A 115 -1.36 -8.85 -9.16
C GLU A 115 -2.41 -8.26 -8.22
N ARG A 116 -3.40 -9.05 -7.78
CA ARG A 116 -4.39 -8.61 -6.79
C ARG A 116 -3.76 -8.29 -5.44
N VAL A 117 -2.89 -9.16 -4.95
CA VAL A 117 -2.18 -8.96 -3.67
C VAL A 117 -1.34 -7.68 -3.73
N VAL A 118 -0.60 -7.46 -4.81
CA VAL A 118 0.22 -6.24 -4.99
C VAL A 118 -0.65 -5.00 -5.08
N ARG A 119 -1.67 -5.00 -5.95
CA ARG A 119 -2.57 -3.86 -6.17
C ARG A 119 -3.34 -3.47 -4.90
N ASN A 120 -3.73 -4.45 -4.09
CA ASN A 120 -4.45 -4.22 -2.84
C ASN A 120 -3.52 -3.99 -1.63
N GLY A 121 -2.21 -3.83 -1.84
CA GLY A 121 -1.26 -3.56 -0.75
C GLY A 121 -1.22 -4.67 0.30
N PHE A 122 -1.27 -5.92 -0.14
CA PHE A 122 -1.28 -7.13 0.69
C PHE A 122 -2.52 -7.31 1.58
N GLU A 123 -3.62 -6.65 1.27
CA GLU A 123 -4.91 -6.89 1.94
C GLU A 123 -5.73 -8.04 1.34
N ASP A 124 -5.33 -8.58 0.19
CA ASP A 124 -6.08 -9.61 -0.51
C ASP A 124 -5.99 -10.97 0.19
N ARG A 125 -7.12 -11.69 0.24
CA ARG A 125 -7.22 -13.02 0.87
C ARG A 125 -6.31 -14.06 0.23
N SER A 126 -5.97 -13.91 -1.04
CA SER A 126 -5.06 -14.81 -1.75
C SER A 126 -3.68 -14.90 -1.12
N LEU A 127 -3.34 -13.95 -0.23
CA LEU A 127 -2.09 -13.97 0.53
C LEU A 127 -2.09 -15.01 1.65
N TYR A 128 -3.28 -15.50 2.08
CA TYR A 128 -3.40 -16.40 3.23
C TYR A 128 -3.70 -17.84 2.78
N ASN A 129 -3.20 -18.80 3.55
CA ASN A 129 -3.45 -20.22 3.28
C ASN A 129 -4.60 -20.78 4.12
N ASP A 130 -4.99 -22.04 3.85
CA ASP A 130 -6.13 -22.69 4.50
C ASP A 130 -5.84 -23.17 5.94
N GLU A 131 -4.61 -23.02 6.43
CA GLU A 131 -4.31 -23.29 7.85
C GLU A 131 -5.15 -22.41 8.77
N LEU A 132 -5.55 -21.21 8.29
CA LEU A 132 -6.52 -20.34 8.98
C LEU A 132 -7.89 -21.04 9.19
N MET A 133 -8.23 -22.03 8.37
CA MET A 133 -9.47 -22.78 8.49
C MET A 133 -9.40 -23.87 9.59
N LYS A 134 -8.19 -24.18 10.07
CA LYS A 134 -7.92 -25.25 11.03
C LYS A 134 -7.52 -24.72 12.41
N LEU A 135 -7.71 -23.40 12.67
CA LEU A 135 -7.36 -22.79 13.94
C LEU A 135 -8.00 -23.53 15.13
N ASN A 136 -7.17 -23.93 16.07
CA ASN A 136 -7.60 -24.48 17.35
C ASN A 136 -7.76 -23.37 18.41
N ASP A 137 -8.28 -23.70 19.60
CA ASP A 137 -8.59 -22.72 20.63
C ASP A 137 -7.34 -22.01 21.19
N LEU A 138 -6.17 -22.67 21.24
CA LEU A 138 -4.90 -22.06 21.66
C LEU A 138 -4.41 -21.04 20.65
N GLU A 139 -4.49 -21.37 19.35
CA GLU A 139 -4.12 -20.45 18.26
C GLU A 139 -5.06 -19.24 18.22
N LEU A 140 -6.35 -19.45 18.47
CA LEU A 140 -7.32 -18.35 18.59
C LEU A 140 -7.00 -17.42 19.77
N GLN A 141 -6.50 -17.96 20.89
CA GLN A 141 -6.06 -17.16 22.02
C GLN A 141 -4.83 -16.31 21.69
N GLU A 142 -3.86 -16.85 20.95
CA GLU A 142 -2.73 -16.07 20.43
C GLU A 142 -3.19 -14.90 19.56
N PHE A 143 -4.21 -15.11 18.70
CA PHE A 143 -4.80 -14.04 17.91
C PHE A 143 -5.57 -13.02 18.77
N ASP A 144 -6.25 -13.43 19.81
CA ASP A 144 -6.93 -12.51 20.75
C ASP A 144 -5.91 -11.62 21.50
N ASP A 145 -4.76 -12.15 21.86
CA ASP A 145 -3.68 -11.38 22.46
C ASP A 145 -3.05 -10.41 21.47
N LEU A 146 -2.85 -10.82 20.23
CA LEU A 146 -2.43 -9.93 19.16
C LEU A 146 -3.48 -8.84 18.86
N LYS A 147 -4.77 -9.17 18.93
CA LYS A 147 -5.88 -8.24 18.74
C LYS A 147 -5.90 -7.12 19.79
N LYS A 148 -5.63 -7.45 21.05
CA LYS A 148 -5.49 -6.45 22.14
C LYS A 148 -4.35 -5.46 21.86
N ILE A 149 -3.29 -5.94 21.20
CA ILE A 149 -2.08 -5.16 20.88
C ILE A 149 -2.30 -4.29 19.64
N ILE A 150 -2.82 -4.86 18.56
CA ILE A 150 -2.91 -4.20 17.23
C ILE A 150 -4.16 -3.32 17.12
N GLY A 151 -5.17 -3.61 17.94
CA GLY A 151 -6.50 -3.04 17.76
C GLY A 151 -7.24 -3.65 16.55
N GLN A 152 -8.48 -3.23 16.35
CA GLN A 152 -9.22 -3.62 15.14
C GLN A 152 -8.77 -2.74 13.99
N THR A 153 -8.05 -3.31 13.04
CA THR A 153 -7.84 -2.66 11.75
C THR A 153 -9.21 -2.52 11.09
N LYS A 154 -9.64 -1.29 10.81
CA LYS A 154 -10.87 -1.08 10.06
C LYS A 154 -10.69 -1.75 8.71
N ALA A 155 -11.46 -2.80 8.45
CA ALA A 155 -11.55 -3.38 7.13
C ALA A 155 -11.91 -2.26 6.14
N MET A 156 -11.32 -2.28 4.94
CA MET A 156 -11.78 -1.41 3.85
C MET A 156 -13.30 -1.54 3.72
N PRO A 157 -14.02 -0.45 3.38
CA PRO A 157 -15.44 -0.56 3.07
C PRO A 157 -15.61 -1.73 2.11
N LYS A 158 -16.59 -2.57 2.38
CA LYS A 158 -16.94 -3.74 1.56
C LYS A 158 -17.15 -3.26 0.12
N THR A 159 -16.09 -3.23 -0.67
CA THR A 159 -16.27 -3.32 -2.11
C THR A 159 -16.95 -4.66 -2.31
N ASN A 160 -17.95 -4.72 -3.16
CA ASN A 160 -18.75 -5.92 -3.44
C ASN A 160 -17.85 -7.07 -3.90
N GLN A 161 -17.02 -7.59 -3.00
CA GLN A 161 -16.28 -8.81 -3.20
C GLN A 161 -17.28 -9.92 -3.13
N VAL A 162 -17.39 -10.63 -4.21
CA VAL A 162 -18.05 -11.91 -4.24
C VAL A 162 -17.30 -12.83 -3.29
N ASP A 163 -17.85 -12.99 -2.09
CA ASP A 163 -17.44 -14.00 -1.14
C ASP A 163 -17.94 -15.35 -1.64
N ILE A 164 -17.13 -16.03 -2.41
CA ILE A 164 -17.41 -17.41 -2.82
C ILE A 164 -16.88 -18.38 -1.77
N ASN A 165 -15.92 -17.97 -0.97
CA ASN A 165 -15.48 -18.74 0.19
C ASN A 165 -15.78 -17.96 1.47
N ASN A 166 -16.76 -18.45 2.16
CA ASN A 166 -17.34 -17.82 3.33
C ASN A 166 -16.34 -17.79 4.46
N GLN A 167 -15.92 -16.60 4.72
CA GLN A 167 -14.97 -16.16 5.72
C GLN A 167 -15.01 -17.03 6.98
N GLY A 168 -14.07 -17.99 7.07
CA GLY A 168 -13.82 -18.73 8.27
C GLY A 168 -14.66 -20.01 8.51
N LEU A 169 -15.40 -20.49 7.54
CA LEU A 169 -16.12 -21.77 7.60
C LEU A 169 -15.79 -22.62 6.38
N THR A 170 -15.85 -23.97 6.50
CA THR A 170 -15.88 -24.84 5.33
C THR A 170 -17.19 -24.65 4.58
N ASP A 171 -17.25 -25.03 3.29
CA ASP A 171 -18.48 -24.91 2.50
C ASP A 171 -19.66 -25.61 3.19
N GLU A 172 -19.44 -26.80 3.74
CA GLU A 172 -20.44 -27.57 4.49
C GLU A 172 -20.91 -26.82 5.75
N GLN A 173 -19.98 -26.26 6.51
CA GLN A 173 -20.30 -25.46 7.71
C GLN A 173 -21.03 -24.17 7.36
N TYR A 174 -20.77 -23.61 6.20
CA TYR A 174 -21.48 -22.42 5.75
C TYR A 174 -22.89 -22.73 5.27
N GLU A 175 -23.08 -23.78 4.47
CA GLU A 175 -24.40 -24.25 4.06
C GLU A 175 -25.25 -24.59 5.30
N GLU A 176 -24.63 -25.24 6.29
CA GLU A 176 -25.26 -25.55 7.58
C GLU A 176 -25.65 -24.24 8.30
N LEU A 177 -24.74 -23.26 8.41
CA LEU A 177 -25.00 -21.96 9.03
C LEU A 177 -26.16 -21.22 8.33
N GLU A 178 -26.11 -21.15 6.99
CA GLU A 178 -27.13 -20.48 6.19
C GLU A 178 -28.50 -21.16 6.33
N SER A 179 -28.52 -22.48 6.35
CA SER A 179 -29.72 -23.30 6.60
C SER A 179 -30.32 -22.99 7.96
N LEU A 180 -29.50 -23.01 9.03
CA LEU A 180 -29.94 -22.74 10.39
C LEU A 180 -30.39 -21.27 10.56
N GLU A 181 -29.72 -20.32 9.91
CA GLU A 181 -30.15 -18.91 9.92
C GLU A 181 -31.47 -18.69 9.17
N LYS A 182 -31.66 -19.33 8.01
CA LYS A 182 -32.92 -19.28 7.27
C LYS A 182 -34.07 -19.87 8.09
N LYS A 183 -33.81 -20.98 8.78
CA LYS A 183 -34.79 -21.63 9.69
C LYS A 183 -35.13 -20.69 10.86
N SER A 184 -34.12 -20.04 11.45
CA SER A 184 -34.28 -19.07 12.55
C SER A 184 -35.08 -17.80 12.16
N LYS A 185 -34.98 -17.34 10.91
CA LYS A 185 -35.57 -16.07 10.41
C LYS A 185 -36.99 -16.25 9.85
N LYS A 186 -37.50 -17.47 9.64
CA LYS A 186 -38.87 -17.71 9.13
C LYS A 186 -39.91 -17.17 10.11
N LYS A 187 -40.79 -16.31 9.62
CA LYS A 187 -41.92 -15.72 10.36
C LYS A 187 -43.23 -16.30 9.80
N GLY A 188 -44.19 -16.60 10.68
CA GLY A 188 -45.54 -17.02 10.25
C GLY A 188 -45.90 -18.45 10.68
N LYS A 189 -46.96 -19.01 10.06
CA LYS A 189 -47.50 -20.35 10.40
C LYS A 189 -46.54 -21.51 10.18
N ASP A 190 -45.50 -21.33 9.38
CA ASP A 190 -44.46 -22.33 9.08
C ASP A 190 -43.24 -22.23 10.01
N LYS A 191 -43.40 -21.61 11.17
CA LYS A 191 -42.31 -21.45 12.15
C LYS A 191 -42.02 -22.79 12.84
N GLN A 192 -41.02 -23.53 12.33
CA GLN A 192 -40.39 -24.61 13.12
C GLN A 192 -39.30 -23.97 14.00
N PRO A 193 -39.48 -23.99 15.34
CA PRO A 193 -38.42 -23.48 16.22
C PRO A 193 -37.18 -24.38 16.11
N LEU A 194 -36.01 -23.74 16.16
CA LEU A 194 -34.74 -24.49 16.26
C LEU A 194 -34.76 -25.36 17.51
N THR A 195 -34.30 -26.59 17.41
CA THR A 195 -34.02 -27.45 18.58
C THR A 195 -32.88 -26.83 19.40
N GLU A 196 -32.71 -27.24 20.66
CA GLU A 196 -31.60 -26.76 21.49
C GLU A 196 -30.24 -27.15 20.90
N GLU A 197 -30.12 -28.31 20.29
CA GLU A 197 -28.92 -28.74 19.57
C GLU A 197 -28.64 -27.84 18.34
N GLU A 198 -29.67 -27.51 17.57
CA GLU A 198 -29.55 -26.60 16.43
C GLU A 198 -29.18 -25.16 16.86
N LYS A 199 -29.68 -24.70 17.99
CA LYS A 199 -29.30 -23.38 18.57
C LYS A 199 -27.84 -23.38 18.99
N GLN A 200 -27.40 -24.38 19.73
CA GLN A 200 -26.01 -24.55 20.15
C GLN A 200 -25.08 -24.61 18.93
N ARG A 201 -25.46 -25.37 17.91
CA ARG A 201 -24.70 -25.51 16.68
C ARG A 201 -24.61 -24.20 15.90
N LEU A 202 -25.71 -23.45 15.84
CA LEU A 202 -25.75 -22.11 15.23
C LEU A 202 -24.82 -21.12 15.95
N GLU A 203 -24.83 -21.11 17.28
CA GLU A 203 -23.93 -20.28 18.07
C GLU A 203 -22.47 -20.68 17.90
N GLU A 204 -22.17 -21.98 17.89
CA GLU A 204 -20.82 -22.50 17.63
C GLU A 204 -20.29 -22.05 16.26
N LEU A 205 -21.07 -22.21 15.21
CA LEU A 205 -20.68 -21.81 13.86
C LEU A 205 -20.48 -20.29 13.74
N LYS A 206 -21.35 -19.48 14.38
CA LYS A 206 -21.20 -18.04 14.46
C LYS A 206 -19.92 -17.64 15.21
N LYS A 207 -19.64 -18.28 16.33
CA LYS A 207 -18.43 -18.03 17.11
C LYS A 207 -17.17 -18.37 16.29
N LYS A 208 -17.14 -19.52 15.64
CA LYS A 208 -16.03 -19.91 14.73
C LYS A 208 -15.82 -18.89 13.62
N LYS A 209 -16.90 -18.46 12.96
CA LYS A 209 -16.85 -17.45 11.91
C LYS A 209 -16.23 -16.14 12.42
N ASN A 210 -16.75 -15.61 13.53
CA ASN A 210 -16.29 -14.35 14.12
C ASN A 210 -14.81 -14.41 14.55
N ASN A 211 -14.38 -15.52 15.14
CA ASN A 211 -13.00 -15.69 15.58
C ASN A 211 -12.02 -15.71 14.39
N ARG A 212 -12.38 -16.35 13.31
CA ARG A 212 -11.56 -16.41 12.09
C ARG A 212 -11.54 -15.08 11.33
N GLU A 213 -12.66 -14.38 11.29
CA GLU A 213 -12.69 -12.99 10.76
C GLU A 213 -11.78 -12.07 11.57
N ALA A 214 -11.74 -12.24 12.88
CA ALA A 214 -10.83 -11.50 13.75
C ALA A 214 -9.35 -11.85 13.45
N ALA A 215 -9.02 -13.13 13.29
CA ALA A 215 -7.67 -13.57 12.93
C ALA A 215 -7.23 -12.99 11.57
N ILE A 216 -8.08 -13.03 10.55
CA ILE A 216 -7.81 -12.42 9.24
C ILE A 216 -7.59 -10.92 9.37
N SER A 217 -8.39 -10.22 10.17
CA SER A 217 -8.23 -8.79 10.40
C SER A 217 -6.86 -8.45 11.01
N ILE A 218 -6.40 -9.28 11.95
CA ILE A 218 -5.08 -9.12 12.58
C ILE A 218 -3.96 -9.35 11.58
N LEU A 219 -4.03 -10.44 10.79
CA LEU A 219 -3.06 -10.72 9.75
C LEU A 219 -2.99 -9.61 8.71
N ARG A 220 -4.13 -9.03 8.31
CA ARG A 220 -4.18 -7.85 7.44
C ARG A 220 -3.45 -6.66 8.03
N GLY A 221 -3.66 -6.37 9.32
CA GLY A 221 -2.97 -5.30 10.01
C GLY A 221 -1.44 -5.43 9.98
N ILE A 222 -0.93 -6.65 9.87
CA ILE A 222 0.50 -6.94 9.70
C ILE A 222 0.88 -6.88 8.21
N SER A 223 0.09 -7.52 7.34
CA SER A 223 0.39 -7.66 5.91
C SER A 223 0.54 -6.33 5.18
N ILE A 224 -0.31 -5.34 5.48
CA ILE A 224 -0.28 -4.03 4.81
C ILE A 224 1.03 -3.25 5.00
N ARG A 225 1.86 -3.68 5.95
CA ARG A 225 3.18 -3.08 6.22
C ARG A 225 4.30 -3.74 5.40
N MET A 226 4.06 -4.97 4.94
CA MET A 226 5.10 -5.77 4.26
C MET A 226 5.53 -5.21 2.91
N PRO A 227 4.64 -4.68 2.03
CA PRO A 227 5.04 -4.18 0.72
C PRO A 227 6.13 -3.12 0.78
N LEU A 228 6.00 -2.17 1.71
CA LEU A 228 6.99 -1.11 1.89
C LEU A 228 8.34 -1.65 2.38
N LEU A 229 8.31 -2.61 3.31
CA LEU A 229 9.51 -3.27 3.82
C LEU A 229 10.19 -4.12 2.74
N ILE A 230 9.41 -4.82 1.90
CA ILE A 230 9.92 -5.56 0.74
C ILE A 230 10.55 -4.61 -0.29
N TYR A 231 9.90 -3.47 -0.55
CA TYR A 231 10.43 -2.44 -1.44
C TYR A 231 11.78 -1.91 -0.95
N GLY A 232 11.91 -1.62 0.34
CA GLY A 232 13.11 -1.06 0.95
C GLY A 232 14.21 -2.07 1.29
N ALA A 233 13.92 -3.38 1.34
CA ALA A 233 14.87 -4.39 1.79
C ALA A 233 16.18 -4.36 0.99
N GLU A 234 17.31 -4.29 1.70
CA GLU A 234 18.65 -4.45 1.14
C GLU A 234 19.05 -5.92 1.22
N LEU A 235 19.33 -6.52 0.08
CA LEU A 235 19.75 -7.90 -0.04
C LEU A 235 21.26 -7.95 -0.28
N LYS A 236 21.92 -8.92 0.34
CA LYS A 236 23.37 -9.15 0.11
C LYS A 236 23.64 -9.55 -1.34
N ASP A 237 22.76 -10.34 -1.88
CA ASP A 237 22.71 -10.73 -3.28
C ASP A 237 21.31 -10.37 -3.82
N GLU A 238 21.28 -9.56 -4.87
CA GLU A 238 20.03 -9.12 -5.51
C GLU A 238 19.25 -10.26 -6.20
N SER A 239 19.88 -11.43 -6.38
CA SER A 239 19.20 -12.66 -6.81
C SER A 239 18.46 -13.37 -5.67
N GLN A 240 18.74 -13.01 -4.41
CA GLN A 240 18.08 -13.59 -3.25
C GLN A 240 16.59 -13.28 -3.25
N GLU A 241 15.78 -14.30 -3.01
CA GLU A 241 14.34 -14.14 -2.87
C GLU A 241 13.96 -13.71 -1.46
N ILE A 242 12.96 -12.81 -1.38
CA ILE A 242 12.32 -12.50 -0.11
C ILE A 242 11.15 -13.47 0.07
N THR A 243 11.35 -14.44 0.94
CA THR A 243 10.34 -15.43 1.32
C THR A 243 9.69 -15.04 2.64
N ILE A 244 8.52 -15.63 2.95
CA ILE A 244 7.89 -15.42 4.26
C ILE A 244 8.78 -15.89 5.41
N ASP A 245 9.64 -16.87 5.16
CA ASP A 245 10.53 -17.45 6.15
C ASP A 245 11.71 -16.55 6.48
N ASN A 246 12.31 -15.88 5.49
CA ASN A 246 13.44 -15.00 5.71
C ASN A 246 13.06 -13.53 5.93
N PHE A 247 11.80 -13.15 5.70
CA PHE A 247 11.33 -11.77 5.75
C PHE A 247 11.71 -11.05 7.05
N ALA A 248 11.39 -11.64 8.20
CA ALA A 248 11.69 -11.02 9.49
C ALA A 248 13.19 -10.86 9.76
N SER A 249 14.03 -11.75 9.24
CA SER A 249 15.48 -11.69 9.43
C SER A 249 16.16 -10.61 8.58
N LEU A 250 15.54 -10.21 7.46
CA LEU A 250 16.04 -9.16 6.57
C LEU A 250 15.85 -7.73 7.11
N ILE A 251 15.04 -7.58 8.14
CA ILE A 251 14.71 -6.28 8.71
C ILE A 251 15.42 -6.12 10.05
N ASP A 252 16.13 -5.03 10.27
CA ASP A 252 16.77 -4.75 11.55
C ASP A 252 15.73 -4.50 12.67
N PRO A 253 16.11 -4.63 13.95
CA PRO A 253 15.16 -4.50 15.07
C PRO A 253 14.50 -3.12 15.15
N GLN A 254 15.23 -2.04 14.92
CA GLN A 254 14.70 -0.68 15.00
C GLN A 254 13.67 -0.42 13.89
N SER A 255 13.96 -0.89 12.67
CA SER A 255 13.04 -0.81 11.54
C SER A 255 11.82 -1.70 11.73
N TRP A 256 11.99 -2.87 12.34
CA TRP A 256 10.85 -3.71 12.69
C TRP A 256 9.90 -3.00 13.65
N GLU A 257 10.44 -2.36 14.69
CA GLU A 257 9.64 -1.59 15.66
C GLU A 257 8.96 -0.36 15.04
N GLU A 258 9.59 0.31 14.09
CA GLU A 258 9.01 1.48 13.41
C GLU A 258 7.85 1.11 12.49
N PHE A 259 8.00 0.03 11.72
CA PHE A 259 7.06 -0.27 10.63
C PHE A 259 6.03 -1.34 10.98
N MET A 260 6.31 -2.23 11.93
CA MET A 260 5.36 -3.26 12.35
C MET A 260 4.43 -2.76 13.47
N PRO A 261 3.26 -3.40 13.66
CA PRO A 261 2.37 -3.02 14.75
C PRO A 261 3.10 -3.15 16.10
N LYS A 262 2.90 -2.16 16.97
CA LYS A 262 3.50 -2.17 18.32
C LYS A 262 3.18 -3.48 19.04
N GLY A 263 4.21 -4.13 19.58
CA GLY A 263 4.08 -5.41 20.31
C GLY A 263 4.05 -6.66 19.43
N VAL A 264 4.05 -6.53 18.09
CA VAL A 264 4.29 -7.65 17.17
C VAL A 264 5.80 -7.85 17.02
N THR A 265 6.39 -8.64 17.92
CA THR A 265 7.81 -9.00 17.84
C THR A 265 8.07 -9.93 16.65
N LYS A 266 9.33 -10.03 16.23
CA LYS A 266 9.74 -11.01 15.19
C LYS A 266 9.40 -12.45 15.58
N GLN A 267 9.48 -12.77 16.88
CA GLN A 267 9.08 -14.10 17.40
C GLN A 267 7.59 -14.35 17.21
N LYS A 268 6.74 -13.40 17.60
CA LYS A 268 5.28 -13.50 17.36
C LYS A 268 4.95 -13.61 15.88
N PHE A 269 5.65 -12.85 15.03
CA PHE A 269 5.49 -12.97 13.58
C PHE A 269 5.86 -14.37 13.08
N ASN A 270 6.96 -14.96 13.58
CA ASN A 270 7.36 -16.31 13.21
C ASN A 270 6.33 -17.39 13.60
N ASN A 271 5.54 -17.18 14.65
CA ASN A 271 4.45 -18.08 15.02
C ASN A 271 3.28 -18.03 14.03
N ILE A 272 2.98 -16.83 13.50
CA ILE A 272 1.83 -16.62 12.61
C ILE A 272 2.16 -16.69 11.11
N LYS A 273 3.44 -16.69 10.72
CA LYS A 273 3.85 -16.72 9.31
C LYS A 273 3.32 -17.95 8.56
N LYS A 274 3.03 -19.06 9.26
CA LYS A 274 2.44 -20.29 8.71
C LYS A 274 1.07 -20.07 8.05
N TYR A 275 0.37 -18.99 8.38
CA TYR A 275 -0.94 -18.65 7.81
C TYR A 275 -0.86 -17.88 6.49
N TYR A 276 0.34 -17.48 6.06
CA TYR A 276 0.56 -16.87 4.75
C TYR A 276 0.86 -17.93 3.70
N ASP A 277 0.40 -17.70 2.48
CA ASP A 277 0.80 -18.52 1.34
C ASP A 277 2.23 -18.14 0.93
N PRO A 278 3.22 -19.04 1.05
CA PRO A 278 4.61 -18.72 0.83
C PRO A 278 4.92 -18.42 -0.64
N GLU A 279 4.20 -19.03 -1.57
CA GLU A 279 4.43 -18.83 -3.01
C GLU A 279 3.85 -17.50 -3.48
N ILE A 280 2.64 -17.16 -3.05
CA ILE A 280 2.01 -15.87 -3.36
C ILE A 280 2.81 -14.73 -2.73
N PHE A 281 3.23 -14.87 -1.47
CA PHE A 281 4.06 -13.87 -0.79
C PHE A 281 5.37 -13.61 -1.56
N CYS A 282 6.11 -14.68 -1.89
CA CYS A 282 7.38 -14.57 -2.61
C CYS A 282 7.18 -13.94 -3.99
N ALA A 283 6.19 -14.38 -4.74
CA ALA A 283 5.90 -13.86 -6.07
C ALA A 283 5.43 -12.39 -6.06
N ALA A 284 4.61 -11.99 -5.06
CA ALA A 284 4.19 -10.60 -4.88
C ALA A 284 5.38 -9.70 -4.50
N GLY A 285 6.26 -10.17 -3.64
CA GLY A 285 7.50 -9.47 -3.28
C GLY A 285 8.43 -9.28 -4.49
N LYS A 286 8.63 -10.32 -5.29
CA LYS A 286 9.35 -10.23 -6.57
C LYS A 286 8.72 -9.22 -7.52
N ARG A 287 7.40 -9.21 -7.62
CA ARG A 287 6.66 -8.30 -8.50
C ARG A 287 6.88 -6.83 -8.13
N ILE A 288 6.77 -6.47 -6.84
CA ILE A 288 7.04 -5.10 -6.34
C ILE A 288 8.46 -4.66 -6.71
N ARG A 289 9.47 -5.51 -6.43
CA ARG A 289 10.86 -5.17 -6.74
C ARG A 289 11.15 -5.11 -8.24
N ALA A 290 10.52 -5.99 -9.02
CA ALA A 290 10.65 -5.97 -10.48
C ALA A 290 10.06 -4.70 -11.09
N MET A 291 8.90 -4.24 -10.61
CA MET A 291 8.30 -2.96 -11.04
C MET A 291 9.23 -1.78 -10.74
N ALA A 292 9.82 -1.73 -9.54
CA ALA A 292 10.76 -0.68 -9.16
C ALA A 292 12.05 -0.71 -10.01
N ARG A 293 12.58 -1.90 -10.32
CA ARG A 293 13.75 -2.03 -11.22
C ARG A 293 13.43 -1.66 -12.66
N ALA A 294 12.25 -1.99 -13.14
CA ALA A 294 11.82 -1.60 -14.48
C ALA A 294 11.75 -0.07 -14.60
N ALA A 295 11.30 0.62 -13.54
CA ALA A 295 11.25 2.07 -13.49
C ALA A 295 12.64 2.72 -13.65
N ASP A 296 13.71 2.07 -13.18
CA ASP A 296 15.07 2.61 -13.29
C ASP A 296 15.63 2.70 -14.73
N LYS A 297 14.92 2.15 -15.71
CA LYS A 297 15.26 2.21 -17.14
C LYS A 297 14.48 3.27 -17.91
N LEU A 298 13.62 4.00 -17.26
CA LEU A 298 12.75 5.00 -17.84
C LEU A 298 13.37 6.40 -17.71
N SER A 299 12.81 7.37 -18.41
CA SER A 299 13.08 8.79 -18.19
C SER A 299 12.80 9.19 -16.73
N VAL A 300 13.32 10.32 -16.32
CA VAL A 300 13.15 10.78 -14.92
C VAL A 300 11.66 10.96 -14.58
N GLU A 301 10.85 11.52 -15.47
CA GLU A 301 9.41 11.73 -15.27
C GLU A 301 8.65 10.39 -15.19
N GLU A 302 8.82 9.54 -16.19
CA GLU A 302 8.17 8.22 -16.19
C GLU A 302 8.56 7.37 -15.00
N ARG A 303 9.83 7.48 -14.56
CA ARG A 303 10.30 6.80 -13.34
C ARG A 303 9.56 7.31 -12.10
N ILE A 304 9.38 8.62 -11.96
CA ILE A 304 8.64 9.21 -10.83
C ILE A 304 7.21 8.71 -10.83
N GLU A 305 6.52 8.72 -11.97
CA GLU A 305 5.17 8.19 -12.10
C GLU A 305 5.10 6.73 -11.67
N ARG A 306 6.00 5.88 -12.16
CA ARG A 306 6.04 4.45 -11.78
C ARG A 306 6.30 4.22 -10.31
N ILE A 307 7.21 4.97 -9.71
CA ILE A 307 7.50 4.86 -8.27
C ILE A 307 6.29 5.32 -7.45
N THR A 308 5.66 6.42 -7.83
CA THR A 308 4.48 6.93 -7.11
C THR A 308 3.26 6.03 -7.30
N ASP A 309 3.10 5.38 -8.44
CA ASP A 309 2.11 4.32 -8.68
C ASP A 309 2.32 3.13 -7.72
N ILE A 310 3.58 2.69 -7.54
CA ILE A 310 3.90 1.63 -6.57
C ILE A 310 3.50 2.08 -5.16
N PHE A 311 3.87 3.30 -4.76
CA PHE A 311 3.49 3.85 -3.45
C PHE A 311 1.97 3.98 -3.27
N SER A 312 1.22 4.25 -4.34
CA SER A 312 -0.25 4.34 -4.29
C SER A 312 -0.92 3.02 -3.88
N THR A 313 -0.25 1.88 -4.13
CA THR A 313 -0.71 0.56 -3.71
C THR A 313 -0.44 0.29 -2.23
N PHE A 314 0.50 0.99 -1.60
CA PHE A 314 0.84 0.80 -0.19
C PHE A 314 -0.23 1.43 0.70
N ARG A 315 -0.58 0.74 1.78
CA ARG A 315 -1.61 1.20 2.71
C ARG A 315 -0.99 1.88 3.92
N ASN A 316 -1.65 2.92 4.40
CA ASN A 316 -1.30 3.53 5.68
C ASN A 316 -1.74 2.62 6.82
N PRO A 317 -0.80 2.10 7.61
CA PRO A 317 -1.11 1.09 8.60
C PRO A 317 -1.80 1.63 9.86
N ASP A 318 -1.43 2.84 10.28
CA ASP A 318 -1.95 3.50 11.48
C ASP A 318 -1.64 5.00 11.50
N LYS A 319 -2.02 5.67 12.60
CA LYS A 319 -1.81 7.11 12.80
C LYS A 319 -0.36 7.49 13.11
N GLU A 320 0.47 6.54 13.54
CA GLU A 320 1.87 6.80 13.93
C GLU A 320 2.81 6.61 12.73
N THR A 321 2.43 5.71 11.81
CA THR A 321 3.22 5.40 10.61
C THR A 321 2.48 5.84 9.34
N VAL A 322 2.18 7.14 9.26
CA VAL A 322 1.53 7.70 8.07
C VAL A 322 2.57 7.88 6.96
N LEU A 323 2.29 7.26 5.82
CA LEU A 323 2.96 7.54 4.55
C LEU A 323 2.19 8.68 3.88
N THR A 324 2.85 9.80 3.67
CA THR A 324 2.21 10.94 2.99
C THR A 324 1.97 10.59 1.53
N PRO A 325 0.71 10.56 1.05
CA PRO A 325 0.42 10.26 -0.35
C PRO A 325 1.06 11.26 -1.29
N TRP A 326 1.42 10.81 -2.51
CA TRP A 326 2.02 11.69 -3.53
C TRP A 326 1.17 12.92 -3.84
N ARG A 327 -0.15 12.75 -3.89
CA ARG A 327 -1.11 13.86 -4.03
C ARG A 327 -0.91 14.93 -2.95
N VAL A 328 -0.80 14.51 -1.69
CA VAL A 328 -0.64 15.42 -0.55
C VAL A 328 0.72 16.12 -0.56
N VAL A 329 1.79 15.42 -0.97
CA VAL A 329 3.12 16.04 -1.14
C VAL A 329 3.06 17.15 -2.19
N ASN A 330 2.43 16.87 -3.36
CA ASN A 330 2.27 17.85 -4.44
C ASN A 330 1.43 19.05 -4.01
N MET A 331 0.34 18.81 -3.30
CA MET A 331 -0.53 19.85 -2.77
C MET A 331 0.22 20.74 -1.75
N HIS A 332 0.82 20.13 -0.75
CA HIS A 332 1.57 20.83 0.29
C HIS A 332 2.68 21.69 -0.30
N LEU A 333 3.60 21.08 -1.06
CA LEU A 333 4.76 21.79 -1.57
C LEU A 333 4.39 22.76 -2.69
N GLY A 334 3.45 22.39 -3.55
CA GLY A 334 2.97 23.27 -4.62
C GLY A 334 2.30 24.53 -4.10
N ASP A 335 1.48 24.41 -3.06
CA ASP A 335 0.78 25.56 -2.47
C ASP A 335 1.73 26.46 -1.65
N CYS A 336 2.72 25.89 -0.97
CA CYS A 336 3.63 26.63 -0.10
C CYS A 336 4.89 27.14 -0.80
N LEU A 337 5.54 26.30 -1.61
CA LEU A 337 6.86 26.59 -2.20
C LEU A 337 6.83 26.72 -3.72
N GLY A 338 5.81 26.19 -4.39
CA GLY A 338 5.75 26.11 -5.84
C GLY A 338 6.55 24.92 -6.40
N GLY A 339 7.17 25.12 -7.56
CA GLY A 339 7.91 24.08 -8.28
C GLY A 339 7.08 23.31 -9.29
N TYR A 340 7.58 22.16 -9.76
CA TYR A 340 6.89 21.33 -10.76
C TYR A 340 5.95 20.35 -10.12
N ASN A 341 4.67 20.45 -10.43
CA ASN A 341 3.57 19.73 -9.82
C ASN A 341 2.93 18.73 -10.78
N PHE A 342 2.75 17.50 -10.32
CA PHE A 342 2.21 16.39 -11.11
C PHE A 342 0.68 16.35 -11.17
N PHE A 343 0.00 17.28 -10.48
CA PHE A 343 -1.45 17.32 -10.41
C PHE A 343 -2.00 18.61 -11.00
N GLU A 344 -3.22 18.55 -11.49
CA GLU A 344 -3.99 19.74 -11.85
C GLU A 344 -4.29 20.60 -10.60
N GLN A 345 -4.94 21.76 -10.79
CA GLN A 345 -5.12 22.74 -9.71
C GLN A 345 -5.97 22.21 -8.52
N GLY A 346 -6.89 21.28 -8.78
CA GLY A 346 -7.73 20.67 -7.75
C GLY A 346 -7.09 19.50 -7.02
N TYR A 347 -5.93 19.04 -7.48
CA TYR A 347 -5.22 17.87 -6.96
C TYR A 347 -6.02 16.54 -7.00
N GLU A 348 -7.02 16.44 -7.88
CA GLU A 348 -7.81 15.22 -8.06
C GLU A 348 -7.24 14.34 -9.19
N THR A 349 -6.67 14.95 -10.23
CA THR A 349 -6.17 14.27 -11.42
C THR A 349 -4.69 14.53 -11.65
N THR A 350 -3.96 13.49 -12.06
CA THR A 350 -2.57 13.63 -12.50
C THR A 350 -2.50 14.20 -13.91
N LEU A 351 -1.48 14.99 -14.18
CA LEU A 351 -1.18 15.57 -15.49
C LEU A 351 -0.21 14.67 -16.23
N SER A 352 -0.32 14.64 -17.57
CA SER A 352 0.67 13.99 -18.44
C SER A 352 2.02 14.71 -18.45
N GLU A 353 2.01 16.02 -18.23
CA GLU A 353 3.20 16.85 -18.06
C GLU A 353 3.07 17.69 -16.79
N PRO A 354 4.06 17.66 -15.89
CA PRO A 354 4.04 18.45 -14.65
C PRO A 354 3.99 19.95 -14.92
N ARG A 355 3.05 20.64 -14.28
CA ARG A 355 2.90 22.10 -14.39
C ARG A 355 3.84 22.84 -13.43
N PHE A 356 4.37 23.97 -13.86
CA PHE A 356 5.18 24.84 -13.00
C PHE A 356 4.27 25.79 -12.20
N ILE A 357 4.45 25.79 -10.87
CA ILE A 357 3.80 26.72 -9.95
C ILE A 357 4.86 27.73 -9.48
N ASP A 358 4.61 28.99 -9.74
CA ASP A 358 5.50 30.06 -9.33
C ASP A 358 4.96 30.81 -8.11
N LYS A 359 5.73 30.83 -7.02
CA LYS A 359 5.48 31.61 -5.80
C LYS A 359 6.49 32.77 -5.68
N GLY A 360 7.01 33.24 -6.79
CA GLY A 360 7.96 34.35 -6.86
C GLY A 360 9.30 34.01 -6.20
N GLU A 361 9.76 34.89 -5.31
CA GLU A 361 11.05 34.76 -4.62
C GLU A 361 11.23 33.42 -3.88
N VAL A 362 10.15 32.87 -3.33
CA VAL A 362 10.18 31.58 -2.63
C VAL A 362 10.58 30.46 -3.60
N THR A 363 9.89 30.36 -4.73
CA THR A 363 10.17 29.34 -5.75
C THR A 363 11.57 29.51 -6.34
N ALA A 364 11.95 30.74 -6.64
CA ALA A 364 13.27 31.05 -7.20
C ALA A 364 14.42 30.68 -6.24
N ASN A 365 14.26 30.88 -4.93
CA ASN A 365 15.27 30.51 -3.94
C ASN A 365 15.31 29.01 -3.66
N VAL A 366 14.12 28.38 -3.47
CA VAL A 366 14.03 26.97 -3.06
C VAL A 366 14.44 26.02 -4.17
N PHE A 367 14.15 26.34 -5.43
CA PHE A 367 14.44 25.48 -6.58
C PHE A 367 15.57 25.98 -7.48
N ALA A 368 16.46 26.83 -6.94
CA ALA A 368 17.70 27.19 -7.61
C ALA A 368 18.61 25.96 -7.80
N GLU A 369 19.47 25.99 -8.81
CA GLU A 369 20.38 24.88 -9.14
C GLU A 369 21.32 24.47 -8.00
N ASP A 370 21.72 25.41 -7.19
CA ASP A 370 22.62 25.23 -6.04
C ASP A 370 21.90 25.15 -4.69
N SER A 371 20.56 25.17 -4.71
CA SER A 371 19.76 25.09 -3.49
C SER A 371 19.98 23.77 -2.75
N ARG A 372 19.80 23.80 -1.44
CA ARG A 372 19.99 22.65 -0.56
C ARG A 372 18.76 22.45 0.32
N ILE A 373 18.23 21.25 0.25
CA ILE A 373 16.97 20.87 0.87
C ILE A 373 17.22 19.80 1.92
N LEU A 374 16.60 19.95 3.09
CA LEU A 374 16.65 18.97 4.16
C LEU A 374 15.25 18.43 4.45
N GLU A 375 15.09 17.13 4.52
CA GLU A 375 13.95 16.46 5.14
C GLU A 375 14.41 15.76 6.42
N ILE A 376 13.64 15.96 7.53
CA ILE A 376 13.90 15.30 8.81
C ILE A 376 12.78 14.30 9.09
N ASN A 377 13.14 13.05 9.32
CA ASN A 377 12.24 11.90 9.55
C ASN A 377 11.53 11.41 8.28
N SER A 378 12.24 11.33 7.17
CA SER A 378 11.71 10.70 5.96
C SER A 378 11.38 9.22 6.19
N LYS A 379 10.26 8.79 5.64
CA LYS A 379 9.83 7.37 5.63
C LYS A 379 9.73 6.82 4.21
N SER A 380 9.24 7.62 3.27
CA SER A 380 8.98 7.21 1.88
C SER A 380 9.95 7.82 0.88
N GLY A 381 10.53 8.98 1.19
CA GLY A 381 11.33 9.76 0.26
C GLY A 381 10.53 10.56 -0.76
N LEU A 382 9.20 10.68 -0.62
CA LEU A 382 8.36 11.39 -1.58
C LEU A 382 8.52 12.91 -1.52
N TYR A 383 8.77 13.49 -0.34
CA TYR A 383 9.12 14.91 -0.21
C TYR A 383 10.42 15.23 -0.96
N PRO A 384 11.54 14.54 -0.68
CA PRO A 384 12.78 14.76 -1.43
C PRO A 384 12.62 14.48 -2.93
N LEU A 385 11.74 13.55 -3.33
CA LEU A 385 11.47 13.27 -4.73
C LEU A 385 10.88 14.48 -5.46
N TYR A 386 9.89 15.15 -4.87
CA TYR A 386 9.30 16.37 -5.41
C TYR A 386 10.32 17.51 -5.52
N MET A 387 11.10 17.72 -4.44
CA MET A 387 12.12 18.75 -4.38
C MET A 387 13.22 18.51 -5.41
N ALA A 388 13.71 17.28 -5.49
CA ALA A 388 14.72 16.89 -6.47
C ALA A 388 14.23 17.09 -7.91
N TYR A 389 12.98 16.74 -8.20
CA TYR A 389 12.43 16.89 -9.54
C TYR A 389 12.33 18.36 -9.96
N SER A 390 11.88 19.23 -9.07
CA SER A 390 11.79 20.66 -9.37
C SER A 390 13.17 21.29 -9.62
N ILE A 391 14.19 20.92 -8.84
CA ILE A 391 15.57 21.37 -9.07
C ILE A 391 16.15 20.75 -10.36
N TYR A 392 15.87 19.47 -10.63
CA TYR A 392 16.25 18.80 -11.87
C TYR A 392 15.72 19.56 -13.10
N ARG A 393 14.43 19.92 -13.10
CA ARG A 393 13.82 20.70 -14.20
C ARG A 393 14.48 22.06 -14.38
N THR A 394 14.89 22.73 -13.29
CA THR A 394 15.65 24.00 -13.34
C THR A 394 17.02 23.76 -13.99
N ARG A 395 17.75 22.72 -13.61
CA ARG A 395 19.05 22.38 -14.22
C ARG A 395 18.92 22.00 -15.69
N VAL A 396 17.90 21.24 -16.07
CA VAL A 396 17.63 20.89 -17.49
C VAL A 396 17.35 22.14 -18.30
N LYS A 397 16.50 23.05 -17.78
CA LYS A 397 16.16 24.31 -18.46
C LYS A 397 17.38 25.21 -18.70
N ASN A 398 18.31 25.24 -17.75
CA ASN A 398 19.51 26.08 -17.80
C ASN A 398 20.73 25.36 -18.40
N SER A 399 20.57 24.09 -18.80
CA SER A 399 21.66 23.32 -19.42
C SER A 399 22.06 23.93 -20.76
N LEU A 400 23.35 24.11 -20.95
CA LEU A 400 23.94 24.56 -22.23
C LEU A 400 23.97 23.41 -23.27
N PHE A 401 23.74 22.17 -22.84
CA PHE A 401 23.75 20.99 -23.67
C PHE A 401 22.33 20.47 -23.87
N SER A 402 22.07 19.95 -25.05
CA SER A 402 20.82 19.24 -25.34
C SER A 402 20.76 17.96 -24.50
N VAL A 403 19.77 17.84 -23.64
CA VAL A 403 19.45 16.59 -22.91
C VAL A 403 18.64 15.74 -23.87
N SER A 404 19.27 14.71 -24.46
CA SER A 404 18.67 13.94 -25.56
C SER A 404 18.55 12.44 -25.29
N SER A 405 19.12 11.96 -24.20
CA SER A 405 19.07 10.55 -23.80
C SER A 405 18.63 10.37 -22.35
N ILE A 406 18.13 9.19 -22.03
CA ILE A 406 17.79 8.78 -20.67
C ILE A 406 19.05 8.83 -19.76
N GLU A 407 20.20 8.51 -20.31
CA GLU A 407 21.48 8.54 -19.61
C GLU A 407 21.84 9.97 -19.21
N ASP A 408 21.64 10.97 -20.08
CA ASP A 408 21.87 12.38 -19.77
C ASP A 408 20.93 12.85 -18.66
N GLU A 409 19.65 12.52 -18.76
CA GLU A 409 18.66 12.81 -17.70
C GLU A 409 19.07 12.21 -16.35
N GLN A 410 19.48 10.95 -16.35
CA GLN A 410 19.89 10.25 -15.13
C GLN A 410 21.16 10.85 -14.53
N GLN A 411 22.11 11.31 -15.34
CA GLN A 411 23.32 11.99 -14.85
C GLN A 411 22.98 13.31 -14.15
N ILE A 412 22.10 14.12 -14.75
CA ILE A 412 21.63 15.37 -14.12
C ILE A 412 20.87 15.06 -12.84
N TRP A 413 19.98 14.08 -12.87
CA TRP A 413 19.23 13.61 -11.70
C TRP A 413 20.14 13.18 -10.57
N ASP A 414 21.12 12.34 -10.85
CA ASP A 414 22.07 11.83 -9.85
C ASP A 414 22.91 12.95 -9.22
N LYS A 415 23.28 13.97 -10.01
CA LYS A 415 23.92 15.19 -9.48
C LYS A 415 22.99 15.96 -8.55
N VAL A 416 21.73 16.16 -8.93
CA VAL A 416 20.74 16.83 -8.06
C VAL A 416 20.58 16.11 -6.74
N VAL A 417 20.40 14.79 -6.78
CA VAL A 417 20.24 13.99 -5.55
C VAL A 417 21.49 14.05 -4.68
N ALA A 418 22.68 14.06 -5.27
CA ALA A 418 23.95 14.06 -4.56
C ALA A 418 24.35 15.44 -4.00
N GLU A 419 23.92 16.54 -4.62
CA GLU A 419 24.36 17.88 -4.28
C GLU A 419 23.31 18.70 -3.52
N ASN A 420 22.03 18.51 -3.86
CA ASN A 420 20.93 19.35 -3.39
C ASN A 420 20.09 18.70 -2.27
N ILE A 421 20.00 17.38 -2.21
CA ILE A 421 19.06 16.68 -1.34
C ILE A 421 19.75 16.03 -0.16
N PHE A 422 19.28 16.37 1.05
CA PHE A 422 19.76 15.82 2.32
C PHE A 422 18.58 15.25 3.10
N VAL A 423 18.71 14.04 3.59
CA VAL A 423 17.61 13.34 4.26
C VAL A 423 18.08 12.65 5.53
N ILE A 424 17.39 12.93 6.61
CA ILE A 424 17.56 12.24 7.89
C ILE A 424 16.38 11.30 8.11
N CYS A 425 16.69 10.06 8.39
CA CYS A 425 15.73 9.01 8.67
C CYS A 425 15.83 8.55 10.12
N LYS A 426 14.77 7.92 10.62
CA LYS A 426 14.74 7.37 11.98
C LYS A 426 15.39 5.98 12.05
N THR A 427 15.30 5.20 10.96
CA THR A 427 15.76 3.80 10.94
C THR A 427 16.54 3.47 9.67
N PRO A 428 17.33 2.38 9.67
CA PRO A 428 18.02 1.90 8.47
C PRO A 428 17.06 1.60 7.30
N MET A 429 15.88 1.03 7.57
CA MET A 429 14.89 0.73 6.54
C MET A 429 14.32 1.99 5.91
N ALA A 430 13.96 3.02 6.71
CA ALA A 430 13.49 4.30 6.20
C ALA A 430 14.54 4.96 5.29
N LYS A 431 15.83 4.88 5.66
CA LYS A 431 16.95 5.31 4.83
C LYS A 431 17.02 4.53 3.51
N SER A 432 16.88 3.20 3.56
CA SER A 432 16.92 2.36 2.38
C SER A 432 15.73 2.62 1.45
N ILE A 433 14.52 2.76 1.99
CA ILE A 433 13.32 3.15 1.23
C ILE A 433 13.54 4.49 0.52
N THR A 434 14.00 5.51 1.26
CA THR A 434 14.26 6.85 0.70
C THR A 434 15.30 6.80 -0.41
N LYS A 435 16.42 6.09 -0.21
CA LYS A 435 17.43 5.89 -1.24
C LYS A 435 16.83 5.25 -2.49
N ARG A 436 16.03 4.20 -2.32
CA ARG A 436 15.39 3.49 -3.43
C ARG A 436 14.37 4.37 -4.17
N THR A 437 13.62 5.19 -3.46
CA THR A 437 12.71 6.17 -4.06
C THR A 437 13.47 7.18 -4.94
N LEU A 438 14.60 7.69 -4.48
CA LEU A 438 15.38 8.69 -5.20
C LEU A 438 16.17 8.13 -6.39
N ILE A 439 16.88 7.02 -6.22
CA ILE A 439 17.81 6.49 -7.24
C ILE A 439 17.52 5.04 -7.66
N GLY A 440 16.52 4.38 -7.10
CA GLY A 440 16.20 2.99 -7.41
C GLY A 440 17.29 2.01 -6.95
N PHE A 441 17.59 1.07 -7.82
CA PHE A 441 18.64 0.05 -7.62
C PHE A 441 19.99 0.49 -8.21
N ARG A 442 20.06 1.68 -8.80
CA ARG A 442 21.28 2.24 -9.39
C ARG A 442 22.33 2.56 -8.31
N LYS A 443 23.58 2.57 -8.72
CA LYS A 443 24.70 2.97 -7.87
C LYS A 443 24.97 4.46 -8.05
N ALA A 444 24.30 5.29 -7.25
CA ALA A 444 24.54 6.74 -7.22
C ALA A 444 24.69 7.23 -5.77
N LYS A 445 25.31 8.40 -5.61
CA LYS A 445 25.49 9.04 -4.31
C LYS A 445 24.18 9.62 -3.83
N VAL A 446 23.79 9.31 -2.60
CA VAL A 446 22.59 9.87 -1.94
C VAL A 446 23.00 10.35 -0.54
N ASN A 447 22.59 11.56 -0.17
CA ASN A 447 22.87 12.09 1.17
C ASN A 447 21.73 11.70 2.11
N THR A 448 21.66 10.42 2.44
CA THR A 448 20.72 9.87 3.43
C THR A 448 21.48 9.33 4.63
N ARG A 449 20.96 9.59 5.82
CA ARG A 449 21.48 9.05 7.08
C ARG A 449 20.33 8.72 8.01
N TYR A 450 20.45 7.68 8.83
CA TYR A 450 19.56 7.50 9.96
C TYR A 450 20.26 7.91 11.25
N PHE A 451 19.50 8.48 12.18
CA PHE A 451 19.95 8.81 13.50
C PHE A 451 19.21 7.96 14.51
N GLU A 452 19.98 7.22 15.29
CA GLU A 452 19.42 6.40 16.36
C GLU A 452 18.70 7.29 17.38
N ASP A 453 17.56 6.83 17.88
CA ASP A 453 16.73 7.54 18.85
C ASP A 453 16.42 9.02 18.44
N LEU A 454 16.13 9.22 17.16
CA LEU A 454 15.95 10.53 16.53
C LEU A 454 15.01 11.47 17.32
N ILE A 455 13.85 10.95 17.75
CA ILE A 455 12.82 11.76 18.44
C ILE A 455 13.35 12.28 19.77
N ASN A 456 14.01 11.41 20.55
CA ASN A 456 14.61 11.81 21.82
C ASN A 456 15.76 12.81 21.64
N GLN A 457 16.58 12.65 20.62
CA GLN A 457 17.63 13.62 20.29
C GLN A 457 17.04 15.00 19.99
N ILE A 458 16.00 15.06 19.14
CA ILE A 458 15.35 16.33 18.77
C ILE A 458 14.67 16.96 20.00
N LYS A 459 13.98 16.16 20.82
CA LYS A 459 13.26 16.65 21.99
C LYS A 459 14.19 17.09 23.14
N ASN A 460 15.15 16.25 23.50
CA ASN A 460 15.90 16.40 24.74
C ASN A 460 17.36 16.84 24.56
N LYS A 461 17.90 16.71 23.33
CA LYS A 461 19.31 17.03 23.02
C LYS A 461 19.44 17.82 21.70
N PRO A 462 18.67 18.91 21.51
CA PRO A 462 18.59 19.62 20.21
C PRO A 462 19.96 20.12 19.71
N GLU A 463 20.81 20.64 20.58
CA GLU A 463 22.15 21.11 20.19
C GLU A 463 23.08 19.96 19.72
N HIS A 464 22.95 18.80 20.34
CA HIS A 464 23.65 17.61 19.90
C HIS A 464 23.17 17.17 18.50
N PHE A 465 21.87 17.18 18.29
CA PHE A 465 21.26 16.85 16.99
C PHE A 465 21.79 17.80 15.89
N ILE A 466 21.79 19.11 16.12
CA ILE A 466 22.32 20.10 15.16
C ILE A 466 23.78 19.81 14.82
N LYS A 467 24.62 19.54 15.82
CA LYS A 467 26.03 19.15 15.57
C LYS A 467 26.16 17.89 14.74
N GLN A 468 25.27 16.91 14.93
CA GLN A 468 25.26 15.71 14.09
C GLN A 468 24.81 16.01 12.65
N VAL A 469 23.85 16.91 12.45
CA VAL A 469 23.44 17.37 11.11
C VAL A 469 24.61 18.06 10.42
N ASP A 470 25.27 19.01 11.08
CA ASP A 470 26.44 19.72 10.53
C ASP A 470 27.58 18.76 10.18
N LYS A 471 27.84 17.79 11.05
CA LYS A 471 28.82 16.72 10.79
C LYS A 471 28.44 15.89 9.57
N PHE A 472 27.17 15.44 9.49
CA PHE A 472 26.68 14.69 8.35
C PHE A 472 26.83 15.45 7.04
N VAL A 473 26.46 16.71 7.04
CA VAL A 473 26.54 17.58 5.85
C VAL A 473 28.00 17.81 5.46
N SER A 474 28.86 18.16 6.43
CA SER A 474 30.28 18.43 6.15
C SER A 474 31.02 17.18 5.64
N GLU A 475 30.71 16.00 6.15
CA GLU A 475 31.25 14.72 5.64
C GLU A 475 30.85 14.45 4.18
N ARG A 476 29.70 14.96 3.74
CA ARG A 476 29.16 14.74 2.40
C ARG A 476 29.60 15.78 1.38
N THR A 477 29.75 17.03 1.81
CA THR A 477 29.98 18.20 0.95
C THR A 477 31.36 18.84 1.13
N GLY A 478 32.06 18.59 2.24
CA GLY A 478 33.26 19.34 2.66
C GLY A 478 32.96 20.73 3.24
N ILE A 479 31.69 21.15 3.29
CA ILE A 479 31.26 22.48 3.73
C ILE A 479 30.83 22.42 5.19
N LYS A 480 31.42 23.24 6.04
CA LYS A 480 30.98 23.39 7.44
C LYS A 480 29.92 24.48 7.54
N ASN A 481 28.98 24.31 8.49
CA ASN A 481 27.88 25.26 8.75
C ASN A 481 27.10 25.60 7.47
N MET A 482 26.78 24.59 6.68
CA MET A 482 26.04 24.76 5.44
C MET A 482 24.59 25.19 5.73
N LYS A 483 24.15 26.26 5.09
CA LYS A 483 22.76 26.71 5.16
C LYS A 483 21.88 25.91 4.18
N PHE A 484 20.66 25.60 4.62
CA PHE A 484 19.64 25.01 3.77
C PHE A 484 18.71 26.08 3.20
N ASN A 485 18.31 25.93 1.96
CA ASN A 485 17.29 26.77 1.35
C ASN A 485 15.92 26.45 1.91
N ALA A 486 15.62 25.15 2.09
CA ALA A 486 14.36 24.73 2.72
C ALA A 486 14.51 23.50 3.61
N ILE A 487 13.71 23.46 4.67
CA ILE A 487 13.41 22.24 5.42
C ILE A 487 11.95 21.90 5.19
N VAL A 488 11.69 20.69 4.69
CA VAL A 488 10.34 20.24 4.32
C VAL A 488 10.02 18.90 4.97
N GLY A 489 8.73 18.60 5.14
CA GLY A 489 8.34 17.26 5.56
C GLY A 489 7.01 17.17 6.29
N ASN A 490 6.73 15.92 6.70
CA ASN A 490 5.62 15.55 7.55
C ASN A 490 6.20 14.93 8.83
N PRO A 491 6.40 15.70 9.92
CA PRO A 491 6.96 15.18 11.15
C PRO A 491 6.03 14.16 11.82
N PRO A 492 6.54 13.27 12.69
CA PRO A 492 5.69 12.38 13.48
C PRO A 492 4.79 13.21 14.40
N TYR A 493 3.50 12.87 14.45
CA TYR A 493 2.53 13.69 15.19
C TYR A 493 2.54 13.45 16.69
N GLN A 494 2.72 12.20 17.08
CA GLN A 494 2.67 11.78 18.49
C GLN A 494 3.49 10.52 18.71
N VAL A 495 3.88 10.31 19.96
CA VAL A 495 4.43 9.03 20.45
C VAL A 495 3.57 8.54 21.61
N MET A 496 3.45 7.21 21.74
CA MET A 496 2.77 6.62 22.87
C MET A 496 3.64 6.76 24.12
N ASP A 497 3.07 7.31 25.18
CA ASP A 497 3.70 7.29 26.51
C ASP A 497 3.62 5.86 27.06
N GLY A 498 4.73 5.31 27.54
CA GLY A 498 4.87 3.89 27.87
C GLY A 498 4.12 3.38 29.11
N GLY A 499 3.11 4.12 29.62
CA GLY A 499 2.34 3.76 30.80
C GLY A 499 1.17 2.80 30.55
N ALA A 500 0.65 2.17 31.60
CA ALA A 500 -0.47 1.21 31.54
C ALA A 500 -1.79 1.81 31.02
N GLN A 501 -1.92 3.14 30.97
CA GLN A 501 -2.98 3.90 30.28
C GLN A 501 -2.35 4.82 29.23
N ALA A 502 -1.64 4.23 28.27
CA ALA A 502 -0.84 4.93 27.29
C ALA A 502 -1.60 6.09 26.62
N SER A 503 -1.34 7.31 27.05
CA SER A 503 -1.80 8.52 26.39
C SER A 503 -0.77 8.92 25.32
N SER A 504 -1.24 9.36 24.16
CA SER A 504 -0.36 9.85 23.11
C SER A 504 0.09 11.29 23.41
N VAL A 505 1.39 11.53 23.34
CA VAL A 505 2.00 12.85 23.55
C VAL A 505 2.41 13.43 22.20
N PRO A 506 2.02 14.68 21.87
CA PRO A 506 2.48 15.38 20.66
C PRO A 506 4.00 15.49 20.63
N VAL A 507 4.60 15.37 19.43
CA VAL A 507 6.06 15.54 19.24
C VAL A 507 6.41 16.43 18.05
N TYR A 508 5.47 16.73 17.15
CA TYR A 508 5.71 17.53 15.95
C TYR A 508 6.24 18.94 16.27
N GLN A 509 5.84 19.54 17.40
CA GLN A 509 6.34 20.84 17.85
C GLN A 509 7.86 20.87 18.00
N TYR A 510 8.48 19.78 18.41
CA TYR A 510 9.94 19.70 18.54
C TYR A 510 10.63 19.69 17.16
N PHE A 511 9.97 19.12 16.14
CA PHE A 511 10.48 19.14 14.77
C PHE A 511 10.42 20.53 14.15
N VAL A 512 9.37 21.30 14.42
CA VAL A 512 9.28 22.71 14.01
C VAL A 512 10.35 23.52 14.73
N SER A 513 10.49 23.35 16.04
CA SER A 513 11.50 24.07 16.83
C SER A 513 12.93 23.77 16.36
N ILE A 514 13.25 22.51 16.04
CA ILE A 514 14.59 22.15 15.54
C ILE A 514 14.82 22.69 14.13
N ALA A 515 13.80 22.70 13.26
CA ALA A 515 13.91 23.30 11.94
C ALA A 515 14.20 24.81 12.02
N LYS A 516 13.52 25.54 12.92
CA LYS A 516 13.82 26.95 13.20
C LYS A 516 15.26 27.14 13.69
N LYS A 517 15.77 26.27 14.58
CA LYS A 517 17.16 26.34 15.09
C LYS A 517 18.24 26.07 14.02
N VAL A 518 17.93 25.25 13.02
CA VAL A 518 18.84 25.02 11.87
C VAL A 518 18.93 26.26 10.97
N GLN A 519 17.98 27.18 11.09
CA GLN A 519 17.94 28.46 10.37
C GLN A 519 18.00 28.35 8.83
N PRO A 520 17.10 27.56 8.20
CA PRO A 520 16.98 27.56 6.75
C PRO A 520 16.33 28.88 6.26
N ASN A 521 16.34 29.11 4.94
CA ASN A 521 15.62 30.26 4.38
C ASN A 521 14.09 30.03 4.49
N PHE A 522 13.63 28.80 4.30
CA PHE A 522 12.20 28.43 4.36
C PHE A 522 11.99 27.14 5.15
N ILE A 523 10.84 27.07 5.85
CA ILE A 523 10.34 25.84 6.49
C ILE A 523 8.94 25.61 5.96
N SER A 524 8.65 24.38 5.53
CA SER A 524 7.30 23.97 5.13
C SER A 524 6.99 22.58 5.68
N MET A 525 6.03 22.51 6.59
CA MET A 525 5.67 21.28 7.30
C MET A 525 4.17 21.10 7.39
N ILE A 526 3.70 19.85 7.17
CA ILE A 526 2.32 19.46 7.44
C ILE A 526 2.22 18.89 8.85
N MET A 527 1.30 19.42 9.65
CA MET A 527 1.16 19.01 11.06
C MET A 527 -0.29 19.10 11.52
N PRO A 528 -0.67 18.39 12.61
CA PRO A 528 -2.01 18.51 13.16
C PRO A 528 -2.30 19.94 13.66
N ALA A 529 -3.51 20.45 13.37
CA ALA A 529 -3.97 21.79 13.81
C ALA A 529 -4.29 21.85 15.32
N ARG A 530 -4.09 20.77 16.06
CA ARG A 530 -4.39 20.67 17.50
C ARG A 530 -3.72 21.75 18.35
N TRP A 531 -2.58 22.27 17.90
CA TRP A 531 -1.88 23.35 18.60
C TRP A 531 -2.68 24.66 18.65
N TYR A 532 -3.68 24.86 17.79
CA TYR A 532 -4.56 26.04 17.83
C TYR A 532 -5.26 26.18 19.19
N ALA A 533 -5.69 25.07 19.76
CA ALA A 533 -6.38 25.04 21.06
C ALA A 533 -5.39 25.03 22.24
N GLY A 534 -4.12 24.68 22.02
CA GLY A 534 -3.14 24.45 23.12
C GLY A 534 -3.41 23.17 23.91
N GLY A 535 -2.87 23.08 25.12
CA GLY A 535 -2.99 21.94 26.03
C GLY A 535 -2.06 20.78 25.71
N ARG A 536 -1.93 19.84 26.62
CA ARG A 536 -1.04 18.65 26.53
C ARG A 536 0.41 18.97 26.12
N GLY A 537 0.99 20.05 26.65
CA GLY A 537 2.37 20.48 26.37
C GLY A 537 2.53 21.22 25.04
N LEU A 538 1.45 21.78 24.47
CA LEU A 538 1.47 22.59 23.27
C LEU A 538 1.29 24.10 23.54
N ASP A 539 1.12 24.52 24.81
CA ASP A 539 0.81 25.91 25.15
C ASP A 539 1.96 26.86 24.76
N ASP A 540 3.21 26.49 25.11
CA ASP A 540 4.39 27.26 24.73
C ASP A 540 4.58 27.29 23.21
N PHE A 541 4.37 26.14 22.53
CA PHE A 541 4.44 26.07 21.08
C PHE A 541 3.36 26.92 20.41
N ARG A 542 2.15 26.93 20.95
CA ARG A 542 1.08 27.81 20.49
C ARG A 542 1.45 29.28 20.64
N ALA A 543 1.99 29.68 21.80
CA ALA A 543 2.43 31.04 22.04
C ALA A 543 3.55 31.46 21.06
N ASP A 544 4.54 30.58 20.81
CA ASP A 544 5.61 30.76 19.84
C ASP A 544 5.06 30.95 18.42
N MET A 545 4.17 30.07 17.97
CA MET A 545 3.58 30.16 16.64
C MET A 545 2.71 31.40 16.44
N LEU A 546 1.95 31.82 17.45
CA LEU A 546 1.10 33.01 17.36
C LEU A 546 1.90 34.31 17.37
N SER A 547 3.08 34.31 17.97
CA SER A 547 3.98 35.47 17.99
C SER A 547 4.95 35.51 16.80
N ASP A 548 5.06 34.44 16.04
CA ASP A 548 6.01 34.31 14.93
C ASP A 548 5.56 35.15 13.71
N LYS A 549 6.26 36.21 13.45
CA LYS A 549 6.02 37.10 12.32
C LYS A 549 6.61 36.61 10.99
N THR A 550 7.29 35.47 11.00
CA THR A 550 7.91 34.88 9.80
C THR A 550 7.01 33.90 9.07
N ILE A 551 5.85 33.55 9.63
CA ILE A 551 4.85 32.70 8.98
C ILE A 551 4.31 33.45 7.76
N ARG A 552 4.48 32.89 6.57
CA ARG A 552 4.04 33.47 5.29
C ARG A 552 2.67 32.96 4.86
N SER A 553 2.39 31.67 5.05
CA SER A 553 1.12 31.05 4.69
C SER A 553 0.73 29.98 5.70
N LEU A 554 -0.57 29.83 5.93
CA LEU A 554 -1.15 28.80 6.76
C LEU A 554 -2.37 28.23 6.01
N HIS A 555 -2.28 26.98 5.62
CA HIS A 555 -3.37 26.26 4.95
C HIS A 555 -4.01 25.31 5.95
N ASP A 556 -5.31 25.49 6.21
CA ASP A 556 -6.06 24.70 7.17
C ASP A 556 -6.99 23.70 6.47
N TYR A 557 -6.95 22.44 6.92
CA TYR A 557 -7.77 21.35 6.39
C TYR A 557 -8.60 20.75 7.52
N PRO A 558 -9.83 21.22 7.73
CA PRO A 558 -10.69 20.79 8.84
C PRO A 558 -11.04 19.30 8.82
N LYS A 559 -10.93 18.66 7.66
CA LYS A 559 -11.18 17.22 7.50
C LYS A 559 -9.91 16.48 7.12
N ALA A 560 -9.37 15.72 8.07
CA ALA A 560 -8.20 14.87 7.82
C ALA A 560 -8.39 13.90 6.64
N SER A 561 -9.64 13.47 6.37
CA SER A 561 -9.97 12.59 5.25
C SER A 561 -9.68 13.19 3.88
N ASP A 562 -9.66 14.53 3.77
CA ASP A 562 -9.38 15.22 2.51
C ASP A 562 -7.89 15.09 2.14
N LEU A 563 -7.03 14.94 3.15
CA LEU A 563 -5.60 14.70 2.99
C LEU A 563 -5.26 13.21 3.00
N PHE A 564 -5.78 12.48 3.97
CA PHE A 564 -5.42 11.09 4.24
C PHE A 564 -6.66 10.21 4.24
N SER A 565 -7.07 9.73 3.09
CA SER A 565 -8.32 8.97 2.86
C SER A 565 -8.53 7.74 3.74
N ASN A 566 -7.46 7.20 4.35
CA ASN A 566 -7.50 5.99 5.17
C ASN A 566 -7.25 6.23 6.67
N VAL A 567 -7.05 7.49 7.08
CA VAL A 567 -6.85 7.84 8.48
C VAL A 567 -8.17 8.33 9.07
N GLY A 568 -8.95 7.42 9.66
CA GLY A 568 -10.20 7.76 10.36
C GLY A 568 -9.96 8.55 11.64
N SER A 569 -9.43 9.76 11.54
CA SER A 569 -9.21 10.66 12.67
C SER A 569 -10.01 11.96 12.51
N LYS A 570 -10.61 12.40 13.59
CA LYS A 570 -11.16 13.76 13.77
C LYS A 570 -10.00 14.73 14.08
N VAL A 571 -8.94 14.72 13.29
CA VAL A 571 -7.79 15.61 13.52
C VAL A 571 -7.68 16.51 12.32
N ASP A 572 -7.84 17.80 12.54
CA ASP A 572 -7.62 18.84 11.55
C ASP A 572 -6.11 18.98 11.29
N TYR A 573 -5.72 19.34 10.09
CA TYR A 573 -4.32 19.54 9.71
C TYR A 573 -4.09 20.97 9.28
N ALA A 574 -2.91 21.49 9.62
CA ALA A 574 -2.43 22.77 9.17
C ALA A 574 -1.14 22.58 8.36
N ILE A 575 -1.01 23.35 7.29
CA ILE A 575 0.17 23.43 6.43
C ILE A 575 0.71 24.85 6.55
N SER A 576 1.94 25.00 6.92
CA SER A 576 2.59 26.32 7.05
C SER A 576 3.96 26.34 6.40
#